data_fe7976bc3b1fdcdcde2a7cdae8438906
#
_entry.id   fe7976bc3b1fdcdcde2a7cdae8438906
#
_cell.length_a   1.000
_cell.length_b   1.000
_cell.length_c   1.000
_cell.angle_alpha   90.00
_cell.angle_beta   90.00
_cell.angle_gamma   90.00
#
_symmetry.space_group_name_H-M   'P 1'
#
loop_
_entity.id
_entity.type
_entity.pdbx_description
1 polymer ?
#
loop_
_entity_poly.entity_id
_entity_poly.type
_entity_poly.pdbx_seq_one_letter_code
_entity_poly.pdbx_strand_id
1 'polypeptide(L)'
;MAAGFGVFAPPASAAGHRVRPGDSIQDAVDSARPGDIITVMPGTYYENVLITKRLTLRGWGEHTVIKPPAAKTLPATPKASGRAALACSQADTGICVMGTEEQPVTGVEIRALTVSGFKRNGIWASYTDRLSVERVISENNSTWGIAQERSTRGFFRDNIARDNAESGIFIANTVAREGGATDTGGAVIRGNRLTGNRIGVTVRRVRNLTVSGNHLTGNCGGVFVVGDEGEPGAGDLTIRGNRIHENNKFCKGNSRLPDIQGVGVVLTGAEETIVRSNSIRGNVGSSPLSGGILLFKSFVGATNTDNVIEDNVVRDNRPADLANQGTGSGNRFLNNRCDTSVPTGMC
;
A
#
# COMPACT_ATOMS: atom_id res chain seq x y z
N MET A 1 -22.37 52.90 14.73
CA MET A 1 -21.65 51.60 14.58
C MET A 1 -22.61 50.63 13.92
N ALA A 2 -22.42 50.32 12.63
CA ALA A 2 -23.24 49.35 11.90
C ALA A 2 -22.53 48.01 11.93
N ALA A 3 -23.14 47.03 12.60
CA ALA A 3 -22.65 45.64 12.62
C ALA A 3 -23.02 44.98 11.30
N GLY A 4 -22.02 44.70 10.45
CA GLY A 4 -22.19 43.91 9.24
C GLY A 4 -22.37 42.44 9.56
N PHE A 5 -23.56 41.91 9.35
CA PHE A 5 -23.80 40.47 9.38
C PHE A 5 -23.20 39.84 8.10
N GLY A 6 -22.09 39.14 8.25
CA GLY A 6 -21.51 38.30 7.21
C GLY A 6 -22.48 37.13 6.94
N VAL A 7 -23.11 37.12 5.76
CA VAL A 7 -23.91 35.99 5.28
C VAL A 7 -22.94 34.89 4.87
N PHE A 8 -22.79 33.87 5.69
CA PHE A 8 -22.09 32.64 5.30
C PHE A 8 -22.98 31.91 4.27
N ALA A 9 -22.53 31.86 3.04
CA ALA A 9 -23.18 31.03 2.04
C ALA A 9 -23.08 29.54 2.50
N PRO A 10 -24.18 28.77 2.42
CA PRO A 10 -24.13 27.36 2.76
C PRO A 10 -23.12 26.64 1.88
N PRO A 11 -22.41 25.61 2.39
CA PRO A 11 -21.48 24.85 1.57
C PRO A 11 -22.23 24.26 0.36
N ALA A 12 -21.67 24.45 -0.83
CA ALA A 12 -22.24 23.91 -2.05
C ALA A 12 -22.39 22.40 -1.91
N SER A 13 -23.58 21.86 -2.13
CA SER A 13 -23.82 20.41 -2.09
C SER A 13 -22.98 19.72 -3.17
N ALA A 14 -22.38 18.58 -2.85
CA ALA A 14 -21.63 17.77 -3.80
C ALA A 14 -22.51 17.40 -5.00
N ALA A 15 -22.07 17.76 -6.21
CA ALA A 15 -22.76 17.37 -7.43
C ALA A 15 -22.39 15.91 -7.80
N GLY A 16 -23.33 15.21 -8.40
CA GLY A 16 -23.14 13.84 -8.89
C GLY A 16 -22.92 13.81 -10.41
N HIS A 17 -21.76 13.34 -10.83
CA HIS A 17 -21.46 13.07 -12.23
C HIS A 17 -21.65 11.58 -12.52
N ARG A 18 -22.24 11.23 -13.65
CA ARG A 18 -22.42 9.83 -14.06
C ARG A 18 -21.70 9.60 -15.38
N VAL A 19 -20.76 8.64 -15.35
CA VAL A 19 -19.96 8.20 -16.51
C VAL A 19 -20.51 6.86 -17.00
N ARG A 20 -20.90 6.77 -18.25
CA ARG A 20 -21.39 5.55 -18.90
C ARG A 20 -20.30 4.94 -19.80
N PRO A 21 -20.42 3.67 -20.20
CA PRO A 21 -19.54 3.11 -21.22
C PRO A 21 -19.54 3.97 -22.49
N GLY A 22 -18.33 4.35 -22.93
CA GLY A 22 -18.11 5.28 -24.02
C GLY A 22 -17.85 6.73 -23.60
N ASP A 23 -18.21 7.12 -22.38
CA ASP A 23 -17.82 8.41 -21.80
C ASP A 23 -16.40 8.31 -21.21
N SER A 24 -15.72 9.45 -21.05
CA SER A 24 -14.41 9.54 -20.37
C SER A 24 -14.56 9.80 -18.88
N ILE A 25 -13.89 9.00 -18.06
CA ILE A 25 -13.78 9.25 -16.62
C ILE A 25 -12.94 10.51 -16.39
N GLN A 26 -11.87 10.72 -17.18
CA GLN A 26 -11.01 11.89 -17.04
C GLN A 26 -11.76 13.19 -17.32
N ASP A 27 -12.60 13.24 -18.35
CA ASP A 27 -13.41 14.43 -18.63
C ASP A 27 -14.38 14.75 -17.47
N ALA A 28 -14.96 13.71 -16.86
CA ALA A 28 -15.79 13.89 -15.66
C ALA A 28 -14.96 14.37 -14.46
N VAL A 29 -13.74 13.86 -14.27
CA VAL A 29 -12.81 14.34 -13.23
C VAL A 29 -12.45 15.80 -13.49
N ASP A 30 -12.14 16.19 -14.72
CA ASP A 30 -11.72 17.55 -15.06
C ASP A 30 -12.83 18.57 -14.83
N SER A 31 -14.07 18.23 -15.19
CA SER A 31 -15.26 19.08 -15.04
C SER A 31 -15.80 19.16 -13.61
N ALA A 32 -15.47 18.18 -12.75
CA ALA A 32 -15.93 18.11 -11.37
C ALA A 32 -15.35 19.22 -10.49
N ARG A 33 -16.13 19.70 -9.54
CA ARG A 33 -15.68 20.60 -8.47
C ARG A 33 -15.12 19.80 -7.28
N PRO A 34 -14.26 20.41 -6.45
CA PRO A 34 -13.80 19.76 -5.23
C PRO A 34 -14.97 19.29 -4.34
N GLY A 35 -15.00 18.00 -4.05
CA GLY A 35 -16.05 17.36 -3.25
C GLY A 35 -17.13 16.65 -4.05
N ASP A 36 -17.15 16.77 -5.37
CA ASP A 36 -18.11 16.09 -6.22
C ASP A 36 -17.91 14.56 -6.22
N ILE A 37 -18.99 13.86 -6.59
CA ILE A 37 -19.03 12.40 -6.68
C ILE A 37 -19.12 11.99 -8.16
N ILE A 38 -18.14 11.24 -8.63
CA ILE A 38 -18.13 10.63 -9.95
C ILE A 38 -18.55 9.18 -9.82
N THR A 39 -19.70 8.83 -10.38
CA THR A 39 -20.21 7.46 -10.42
C THR A 39 -19.96 6.86 -11.80
N VAL A 40 -19.02 5.93 -11.87
CA VAL A 40 -18.68 5.20 -13.08
C VAL A 40 -19.57 3.97 -13.17
N MET A 41 -20.40 3.91 -14.20
CA MET A 41 -21.36 2.83 -14.41
C MET A 41 -20.67 1.51 -14.80
N PRO A 42 -21.33 0.37 -14.68
CA PRO A 42 -20.79 -0.90 -15.16
C PRO A 42 -20.31 -0.83 -16.60
N GLY A 43 -19.11 -1.34 -16.86
CA GLY A 43 -18.47 -1.35 -18.18
C GLY A 43 -16.95 -1.37 -18.09
N THR A 44 -16.29 -1.44 -19.24
CA THR A 44 -14.82 -1.37 -19.33
C THR A 44 -14.42 -0.02 -19.94
N TYR A 45 -13.52 0.67 -19.25
CA TYR A 45 -12.99 1.99 -19.59
C TYR A 45 -11.50 1.88 -19.87
N TYR A 46 -11.08 2.28 -21.05
CA TYR A 46 -9.68 2.15 -21.51
C TYR A 46 -8.99 3.50 -21.40
N GLU A 47 -8.64 3.88 -20.18
CA GLU A 47 -8.00 5.18 -19.93
C GLU A 47 -7.15 5.18 -18.65
N ASN A 48 -6.31 6.21 -18.50
CA ASN A 48 -5.61 6.57 -17.28
C ASN A 48 -6.37 7.73 -16.63
N VAL A 49 -6.53 7.71 -15.32
CA VAL A 49 -7.27 8.74 -14.59
C VAL A 49 -6.32 9.51 -13.66
N LEU A 50 -6.23 10.83 -13.81
CA LEU A 50 -5.46 11.71 -12.94
C LEU A 50 -6.41 12.54 -12.06
N ILE A 51 -6.23 12.44 -10.75
CA ILE A 51 -7.01 13.16 -9.75
C ILE A 51 -6.09 14.13 -9.00
N THR A 52 -6.36 15.44 -9.09
CA THR A 52 -5.56 16.48 -8.43
C THR A 52 -6.39 17.35 -7.48
N LYS A 53 -7.61 16.94 -7.17
CA LYS A 53 -8.55 17.65 -6.30
C LYS A 53 -9.39 16.68 -5.50
N ARG A 54 -9.97 17.14 -4.39
CA ARG A 54 -10.89 16.33 -3.58
C ARG A 54 -12.09 15.90 -4.42
N LEU A 55 -12.34 14.60 -4.51
CA LEU A 55 -13.55 14.01 -5.11
C LEU A 55 -13.71 12.56 -4.65
N THR A 56 -14.89 12.00 -4.92
CA THR A 56 -15.15 10.57 -4.78
C THR A 56 -15.30 9.94 -6.16
N LEU A 57 -14.43 9.00 -6.49
CA LEU A 57 -14.56 8.14 -7.68
C LEU A 57 -15.10 6.79 -7.24
N ARG A 58 -16.29 6.42 -7.69
CA ARG A 58 -16.92 5.15 -7.32
C ARG A 58 -17.46 4.40 -8.53
N GLY A 59 -17.34 3.10 -8.49
CA GLY A 59 -17.90 2.19 -9.48
C GLY A 59 -18.88 1.18 -8.87
N TRP A 60 -18.94 0.00 -9.47
CA TRP A 60 -19.81 -1.13 -9.12
C TRP A 60 -18.99 -2.42 -8.93
N GLY A 61 -17.86 -2.33 -8.26
CA GLY A 61 -16.97 -3.44 -7.97
C GLY A 61 -16.35 -4.03 -9.26
N GLU A 62 -16.49 -5.33 -9.44
CA GLU A 62 -15.97 -6.05 -10.59
C GLU A 62 -16.65 -5.69 -11.92
N HIS A 63 -17.80 -5.05 -11.87
CA HIS A 63 -18.54 -4.63 -13.07
C HIS A 63 -18.05 -3.30 -13.64
N THR A 64 -17.27 -2.52 -12.92
CA THR A 64 -16.63 -1.28 -13.41
C THR A 64 -15.13 -1.51 -13.52
N VAL A 65 -14.62 -1.65 -14.73
CA VAL A 65 -13.23 -2.04 -14.98
C VAL A 65 -12.49 -0.94 -15.72
N ILE A 66 -11.39 -0.45 -15.13
CA ILE A 66 -10.46 0.49 -15.77
C ILE A 66 -9.26 -0.31 -16.26
N LYS A 67 -8.94 -0.18 -17.56
CA LYS A 67 -7.84 -0.87 -18.24
C LYS A 67 -6.94 0.11 -19.00
N PRO A 68 -5.69 -0.30 -19.32
CA PRO A 68 -4.81 0.55 -20.12
C PRO A 68 -5.46 0.95 -21.46
N PRO A 69 -5.30 2.20 -21.89
CA PRO A 69 -5.71 2.60 -23.23
C PRO A 69 -4.94 1.82 -24.30
N ALA A 70 -5.56 1.60 -25.44
CA ALA A 70 -4.86 1.00 -26.58
C ALA A 70 -3.70 1.94 -27.01
N ALA A 71 -2.55 1.37 -27.40
CA ALA A 71 -1.33 2.12 -27.71
C ALA A 71 -1.50 3.25 -28.77
N LYS A 72 -2.58 3.25 -29.52
CA LYS A 72 -2.91 4.25 -30.53
C LYS A 72 -3.77 5.44 -30.04
N THR A 73 -4.27 5.38 -28.80
CA THR A 73 -5.20 6.36 -28.24
C THR A 73 -4.63 7.21 -27.12
N LEU A 74 -3.29 7.18 -26.92
CA LEU A 74 -2.67 8.08 -25.96
C LEU A 74 -2.89 9.53 -26.41
N PRO A 75 -3.67 10.33 -25.67
CA PRO A 75 -3.79 11.76 -25.99
C PRO A 75 -2.40 12.39 -25.91
N ALA A 76 -2.10 13.23 -26.89
CA ALA A 76 -0.90 14.04 -26.87
C ALA A 76 -0.96 14.93 -25.62
N THR A 77 -0.13 14.64 -24.64
CA THR A 77 0.12 15.40 -23.40
C THR A 77 -1.10 15.78 -22.55
N PRO A 78 -1.16 15.37 -21.30
CA PRO A 78 -2.13 15.91 -20.36
C PRO A 78 -1.92 17.40 -20.19
N LYS A 79 -3.01 18.16 -20.12
CA LYS A 79 -3.01 19.60 -19.83
C LYS A 79 -2.51 19.97 -18.42
N ALA A 80 -2.05 18.97 -17.64
CA ALA A 80 -1.50 19.20 -16.31
C ALA A 80 -0.04 19.64 -16.43
N SER A 81 0.25 20.85 -16.05
CA SER A 81 1.61 21.39 -15.94
C SER A 81 2.28 20.91 -14.68
N GLY A 82 3.44 20.22 -14.80
CA GLY A 82 4.32 19.92 -13.69
C GLY A 82 4.93 18.51 -13.72
N ARG A 83 6.05 18.32 -13.03
CA ARG A 83 6.79 17.05 -12.91
C ARG A 83 5.93 15.88 -12.39
N ALA A 84 4.94 16.18 -11.55
CA ALA A 84 4.03 15.19 -10.97
C ALA A 84 3.06 14.61 -12.02
N ALA A 85 2.49 15.45 -12.87
CA ALA A 85 1.65 15.01 -13.97
C ALA A 85 2.40 14.14 -14.98
N LEU A 86 3.68 14.44 -15.23
CA LEU A 86 4.56 13.61 -16.04
C LEU A 86 4.81 12.23 -15.42
N ALA A 87 4.94 12.13 -14.10
CA ALA A 87 5.16 10.85 -13.42
C ALA A 87 3.98 9.87 -13.56
N CYS A 88 2.75 10.39 -13.60
CA CYS A 88 1.54 9.58 -13.74
C CYS A 88 1.12 9.33 -15.18
N SER A 89 1.17 10.34 -16.03
CA SER A 89 0.72 10.26 -17.42
C SER A 89 1.66 9.46 -18.32
N GLN A 90 2.96 9.49 -18.02
CA GLN A 90 3.96 8.67 -18.72
C GLN A 90 4.08 7.27 -18.13
N ALA A 91 3.39 6.99 -17.05
CA ALA A 91 3.73 5.86 -16.19
C ALA A 91 2.81 4.66 -16.37
N ASP A 92 1.98 4.58 -17.37
CA ASP A 92 1.12 3.41 -17.55
C ASP A 92 0.45 2.97 -16.21
N THR A 93 -0.05 3.94 -15.43
CA THR A 93 -0.75 3.75 -14.15
C THR A 93 -2.24 3.97 -14.33
N GLY A 94 -3.06 3.14 -13.72
CA GLY A 94 -4.51 3.20 -13.87
C GLY A 94 -5.13 4.47 -13.29
N ILE A 95 -5.02 4.64 -11.99
CA ILE A 95 -5.50 5.85 -11.30
C ILE A 95 -4.34 6.50 -10.57
N CYS A 96 -4.12 7.78 -10.83
CA CYS A 96 -3.17 8.61 -10.14
C CYS A 96 -3.86 9.65 -9.27
N VAL A 97 -3.43 9.79 -8.01
CA VAL A 97 -3.85 10.88 -7.12
C VAL A 97 -2.61 11.69 -6.75
N MET A 98 -2.53 12.92 -7.23
CA MET A 98 -1.30 13.71 -7.16
C MET A 98 -1.54 15.10 -6.57
N GLY A 99 -0.91 15.35 -5.43
CA GLY A 99 -0.69 16.68 -4.88
C GLY A 99 0.75 17.16 -5.11
N THR A 100 1.12 18.20 -4.40
CA THR A 100 2.51 18.66 -4.24
C THR A 100 2.84 18.71 -2.76
N GLU A 101 4.10 18.90 -2.43
CA GLU A 101 4.54 19.02 -1.05
C GLU A 101 3.87 20.22 -0.36
N GLU A 102 3.74 21.33 -1.07
CA GLU A 102 3.14 22.56 -0.57
C GLU A 102 1.60 22.52 -0.55
N GLN A 103 1.01 21.72 -1.44
CA GLN A 103 -0.44 21.59 -1.60
C GLN A 103 -0.84 20.11 -1.76
N PRO A 104 -0.87 19.34 -0.67
CA PRO A 104 -1.35 17.96 -0.71
C PRO A 104 -2.82 17.89 -1.12
N VAL A 105 -3.15 16.92 -1.95
CA VAL A 105 -4.55 16.64 -2.27
C VAL A 105 -5.21 15.91 -1.10
N THR A 106 -6.27 16.51 -0.54
CA THR A 106 -6.91 16.03 0.68
C THR A 106 -8.27 15.40 0.42
N GLY A 107 -8.54 14.23 1.04
CA GLY A 107 -9.88 13.64 1.11
C GLY A 107 -10.41 13.10 -0.22
N VAL A 108 -9.54 12.50 -1.03
CA VAL A 108 -9.95 11.72 -2.20
C VAL A 108 -10.44 10.34 -1.76
N GLU A 109 -11.56 9.89 -2.31
CA GLU A 109 -12.07 8.55 -2.13
C GLU A 109 -12.12 7.81 -3.46
N ILE A 110 -11.55 6.59 -3.49
CA ILE A 110 -11.65 5.66 -4.63
C ILE A 110 -12.29 4.39 -4.10
N ARG A 111 -13.44 4.01 -4.67
CA ARG A 111 -14.15 2.85 -4.12
C ARG A 111 -14.93 2.03 -5.14
N ALA A 112 -15.05 0.73 -4.84
CA ALA A 112 -15.92 -0.22 -5.54
C ALA A 112 -15.73 -0.19 -7.07
N LEU A 113 -14.47 -0.38 -7.53
CA LEU A 113 -14.14 -0.52 -8.95
C LEU A 113 -12.92 -1.45 -9.12
N THR A 114 -12.67 -1.87 -10.34
CA THR A 114 -11.53 -2.72 -10.71
C THR A 114 -10.54 -1.93 -11.56
N VAL A 115 -9.25 -2.03 -11.23
CA VAL A 115 -8.13 -1.47 -12.01
C VAL A 115 -7.20 -2.62 -12.39
N SER A 116 -7.05 -2.89 -13.68
CA SER A 116 -6.40 -4.12 -14.14
C SER A 116 -5.50 -3.94 -15.36
N GLY A 117 -4.33 -4.61 -15.33
CA GLY A 117 -3.48 -4.82 -16.50
C GLY A 117 -2.58 -3.66 -16.88
N PHE A 118 -2.31 -2.72 -15.98
CA PHE A 118 -1.43 -1.59 -16.24
C PHE A 118 0.05 -1.99 -16.20
N LYS A 119 0.88 -1.37 -17.06
CA LYS A 119 2.32 -1.65 -17.16
C LYS A 119 3.11 -1.16 -15.95
N ARG A 120 2.52 -0.35 -15.08
CA ARG A 120 3.08 0.02 -13.78
C ARG A 120 2.09 -0.29 -12.67
N ASN A 121 1.35 0.68 -12.18
CA ASN A 121 0.55 0.54 -10.98
C ASN A 121 -0.95 0.52 -11.29
N GLY A 122 -1.71 -0.19 -10.50
CA GLY A 122 -3.17 -0.02 -10.52
C GLY A 122 -3.54 1.37 -10.02
N ILE A 123 -3.22 1.67 -8.78
CA ILE A 123 -3.42 2.99 -8.15
C ILE A 123 -2.07 3.50 -7.63
N TRP A 124 -1.77 4.76 -7.92
CA TRP A 124 -0.61 5.47 -7.38
C TRP A 124 -1.04 6.79 -6.77
N ALA A 125 -0.58 7.06 -5.55
CA ALA A 125 -0.86 8.33 -4.87
C ALA A 125 0.45 8.95 -4.35
N SER A 126 0.59 10.26 -4.47
CA SER A 126 1.71 11.00 -3.93
C SER A 126 1.28 12.37 -3.44
N TYR A 127 1.83 12.81 -2.30
CA TYR A 127 1.44 14.04 -1.64
C TYR A 127 -0.07 14.13 -1.43
N THR A 128 -0.64 13.08 -0.81
CA THR A 128 -2.06 13.04 -0.45
C THR A 128 -2.23 13.05 1.06
N ASP A 129 -3.34 13.60 1.51
CA ASP A 129 -3.78 13.53 2.89
C ASP A 129 -5.20 12.97 2.96
N ARG A 130 -5.45 11.99 3.82
CA ARG A 130 -6.74 11.30 3.94
C ARG A 130 -7.25 10.70 2.62
N LEU A 131 -6.34 10.12 1.83
CA LEU A 131 -6.77 9.27 0.72
C LEU A 131 -7.46 8.02 1.28
N SER A 132 -8.66 7.71 0.78
CA SER A 132 -9.34 6.44 1.06
C SER A 132 -9.45 5.60 -0.20
N VAL A 133 -9.00 4.34 -0.11
CA VAL A 133 -9.17 3.32 -1.16
C VAL A 133 -9.92 2.13 -0.56
N GLU A 134 -11.16 1.93 -0.98
CA GLU A 134 -12.04 0.95 -0.35
C GLU A 134 -12.77 0.05 -1.35
N ARG A 135 -12.79 -1.25 -1.09
CA ARG A 135 -13.48 -2.25 -1.92
C ARG A 135 -13.08 -2.17 -3.41
N VAL A 136 -11.82 -1.85 -3.65
CA VAL A 136 -11.22 -1.83 -4.99
C VAL A 136 -10.59 -3.19 -5.27
N ILE A 137 -10.69 -3.64 -6.51
CA ILE A 137 -9.92 -4.76 -7.04
C ILE A 137 -8.77 -4.17 -7.86
N SER A 138 -7.53 -4.44 -7.47
CA SER A 138 -6.35 -4.02 -8.23
C SER A 138 -5.51 -5.23 -8.59
N GLU A 139 -5.45 -5.56 -9.87
CA GLU A 139 -4.94 -6.85 -10.32
C GLU A 139 -4.12 -6.80 -11.60
N ASN A 140 -3.22 -7.77 -11.76
CA ASN A 140 -2.44 -7.96 -12.99
C ASN A 140 -1.65 -6.72 -13.42
N ASN A 141 -1.21 -5.88 -12.47
CA ASN A 141 -0.40 -4.72 -12.76
C ASN A 141 1.09 -5.10 -12.67
N SER A 142 1.92 -4.50 -13.53
CA SER A 142 3.33 -4.90 -13.63
C SER A 142 4.24 -4.30 -12.56
N THR A 143 3.68 -3.55 -11.60
CA THR A 143 4.40 -3.10 -10.39
C THR A 143 3.48 -3.30 -9.17
N TRP A 144 2.88 -2.25 -8.65
CA TRP A 144 2.07 -2.32 -7.44
C TRP A 144 0.56 -2.32 -7.74
N GLY A 145 -0.18 -3.03 -6.91
CA GLY A 145 -1.63 -2.93 -6.95
C GLY A 145 -2.11 -1.55 -6.51
N ILE A 146 -1.85 -1.18 -5.26
CA ILE A 146 -2.18 0.11 -4.66
C ILE A 146 -0.91 0.65 -4.00
N ALA A 147 -0.48 1.85 -4.38
CA ALA A 147 0.73 2.45 -3.84
C ALA A 147 0.50 3.89 -3.40
N GLN A 148 1.16 4.27 -2.30
CA GLN A 148 1.18 5.62 -1.77
C GLN A 148 2.58 5.99 -1.33
N GLU A 149 3.03 7.20 -1.68
CA GLU A 149 4.27 7.79 -1.15
C GLU A 149 4.04 9.21 -0.65
N ARG A 150 4.92 9.68 0.26
CA ARG A 150 4.93 11.09 0.77
C ARG A 150 3.55 11.59 1.16
N SER A 151 2.78 10.77 1.84
CA SER A 151 1.37 11.03 2.10
C SER A 151 1.00 10.67 3.53
N THR A 152 -0.08 11.27 4.03
CA THR A 152 -0.51 11.10 5.40
C THR A 152 -1.96 10.62 5.50
N ARG A 153 -2.29 9.96 6.60
CA ARG A 153 -3.63 9.53 6.98
C ARG A 153 -4.36 8.71 5.92
N GLY A 154 -3.60 7.93 5.11
CA GLY A 154 -4.15 7.03 4.11
C GLY A 154 -4.98 5.90 4.73
N PHE A 155 -6.08 5.54 4.08
CA PHE A 155 -6.97 4.47 4.54
C PHE A 155 -7.25 3.48 3.42
N PHE A 156 -6.75 2.24 3.56
CA PHE A 156 -6.81 1.17 2.57
C PHE A 156 -7.59 0.00 3.15
N ARG A 157 -8.88 -0.11 2.79
CA ARG A 157 -9.77 -1.06 3.45
C ARG A 157 -10.55 -1.95 2.48
N ASP A 158 -10.65 -3.23 2.85
CA ASP A 158 -11.50 -4.22 2.18
C ASP A 158 -11.20 -4.34 0.67
N ASN A 159 -9.95 -4.07 0.27
CA ASN A 159 -9.49 -4.19 -1.11
C ASN A 159 -9.05 -5.62 -1.42
N ILE A 160 -9.10 -5.95 -2.70
CA ILE A 160 -8.49 -7.15 -3.26
C ILE A 160 -7.32 -6.69 -4.14
N ALA A 161 -6.08 -6.99 -3.74
CA ALA A 161 -4.94 -6.76 -4.61
C ALA A 161 -4.30 -8.11 -4.95
N ARG A 162 -4.36 -8.49 -6.23
CA ARG A 162 -3.93 -9.82 -6.65
C ARG A 162 -3.11 -9.81 -7.94
N ASP A 163 -2.18 -10.75 -8.00
CA ASP A 163 -1.37 -11.00 -9.19
C ASP A 163 -0.63 -9.77 -9.71
N ASN A 164 -0.24 -8.86 -8.82
CA ASN A 164 0.62 -7.74 -9.15
C ASN A 164 2.09 -8.17 -9.06
N ALA A 165 2.93 -7.66 -9.97
CA ALA A 165 4.31 -8.13 -10.08
C ALA A 165 5.19 -7.75 -8.89
N GLU A 166 4.84 -6.71 -8.15
CA GLU A 166 5.49 -6.31 -6.90
C GLU A 166 4.49 -6.39 -5.73
N SER A 167 4.32 -5.37 -4.92
CA SER A 167 3.45 -5.44 -3.75
C SER A 167 1.96 -5.26 -4.10
N GLY A 168 1.10 -5.99 -3.40
CA GLY A 168 -0.34 -5.74 -3.42
C GLY A 168 -0.66 -4.34 -2.91
N ILE A 169 -0.15 -3.98 -1.72
CA ILE A 169 -0.20 -2.62 -1.16
C ILE A 169 1.23 -2.18 -0.81
N PHE A 170 1.61 -0.98 -1.24
CA PHE A 170 2.93 -0.39 -1.02
C PHE A 170 2.79 1.01 -0.43
N ILE A 171 3.33 1.24 0.77
CA ILE A 171 3.36 2.56 1.43
C ILE A 171 4.80 2.94 1.70
N ALA A 172 5.20 4.14 1.24
CA ALA A 172 6.57 4.58 1.36
C ALA A 172 6.71 6.09 1.64
N ASN A 173 7.90 6.51 2.08
CA ASN A 173 8.25 7.93 2.12
C ASN A 173 8.51 8.45 0.70
N THR A 174 9.41 7.82 -0.02
CA THR A 174 9.74 8.10 -1.42
C THR A 174 10.36 6.85 -2.04
N VAL A 175 10.13 6.66 -3.32
CA VAL A 175 10.72 5.53 -4.05
C VAL A 175 12.10 5.89 -4.62
N ALA A 176 12.31 7.16 -4.96
CA ALA A 176 13.44 7.60 -5.77
C ALA A 176 14.69 8.00 -4.98
N ARG A 177 14.58 8.22 -3.66
CA ARG A 177 15.68 8.71 -2.82
C ARG A 177 15.73 7.97 -1.49
N GLU A 178 16.92 7.87 -0.92
CA GLU A 178 17.11 7.52 0.48
C GLU A 178 16.75 8.71 1.36
N GLY A 179 16.38 8.45 2.60
CA GLY A 179 16.01 9.49 3.57
C GLY A 179 15.21 8.92 4.72
N GLY A 180 15.08 9.71 5.78
CA GLY A 180 14.35 9.34 6.98
C GLY A 180 12.89 8.99 6.72
N ALA A 181 12.29 8.27 7.66
CA ALA A 181 10.93 7.83 7.57
C ALA A 181 9.94 9.00 7.65
N THR A 182 8.90 8.94 6.85
CA THR A 182 7.78 9.88 6.94
C THR A 182 6.77 9.37 7.99
N ASP A 183 6.36 10.24 8.90
CA ASP A 183 5.20 9.99 9.77
C ASP A 183 3.93 10.01 8.91
N THR A 184 3.24 8.88 8.85
CA THR A 184 2.02 8.76 8.06
C THR A 184 0.80 9.39 8.72
N GLY A 185 0.92 9.87 9.95
CA GLY A 185 -0.21 10.42 10.70
C GLY A 185 -1.31 9.39 11.02
N GLY A 186 -0.94 8.13 11.19
CA GLY A 186 -1.86 7.05 11.51
C GLY A 186 -2.52 6.41 10.28
N ALA A 187 -1.78 6.20 9.20
CA ALA A 187 -2.30 5.45 8.05
C ALA A 187 -2.72 4.02 8.42
N VAL A 188 -3.73 3.48 7.74
CA VAL A 188 -4.33 2.18 8.06
C VAL A 188 -4.47 1.31 6.81
N ILE A 189 -3.94 0.08 6.89
CA ILE A 189 -4.14 -1.00 5.92
C ILE A 189 -4.96 -2.09 6.61
N ARG A 190 -6.26 -2.21 6.29
CA ARG A 190 -7.16 -3.07 7.06
C ARG A 190 -8.10 -3.91 6.20
N GLY A 191 -8.29 -5.19 6.60
CA GLY A 191 -9.32 -6.06 6.01
C GLY A 191 -9.09 -6.41 4.54
N ASN A 192 -7.89 -6.19 4.00
CA ASN A 192 -7.60 -6.45 2.61
C ASN A 192 -7.31 -7.94 2.36
N ARG A 193 -7.59 -8.40 1.15
CA ARG A 193 -7.20 -9.72 0.63
C ARG A 193 -6.08 -9.53 -0.40
N LEU A 194 -4.91 -10.07 -0.09
CA LEU A 194 -3.68 -9.86 -0.87
C LEU A 194 -3.14 -11.22 -1.31
N THR A 195 -3.22 -11.53 -2.61
CA THR A 195 -2.95 -12.88 -3.13
C THR A 195 -2.14 -12.85 -4.41
N GLY A 196 -1.19 -13.76 -4.58
CA GLY A 196 -0.46 -13.93 -5.85
C GLY A 196 0.56 -12.84 -6.17
N ASN A 197 0.71 -11.82 -5.34
CA ASN A 197 1.67 -10.75 -5.53
C ASN A 197 3.11 -11.23 -5.19
N ARG A 198 4.13 -10.43 -5.50
CA ARG A 198 5.47 -10.65 -4.97
C ARG A 198 5.48 -10.49 -3.45
N ILE A 199 4.92 -9.43 -2.93
CA ILE A 199 4.75 -9.17 -1.50
C ILE A 199 3.30 -8.71 -1.27
N GLY A 200 2.67 -9.20 -0.22
CA GLY A 200 1.32 -8.74 0.13
C GLY A 200 1.29 -7.27 0.49
N VAL A 201 1.99 -6.88 1.55
CA VAL A 201 2.13 -5.50 2.02
C VAL A 201 3.60 -5.15 2.16
N THR A 202 4.03 -4.03 1.58
CA THR A 202 5.33 -3.42 1.85
C THR A 202 5.14 -2.05 2.48
N VAL A 203 5.79 -1.87 3.63
CA VAL A 203 5.88 -0.60 4.36
C VAL A 203 7.35 -0.20 4.36
N ARG A 204 7.68 0.92 3.71
CA ARG A 204 9.08 1.31 3.51
C ARG A 204 9.34 2.73 3.95
N ARG A 205 10.22 2.91 4.93
CA ARG A 205 10.66 4.21 5.45
C ARG A 205 9.47 5.10 5.85
N VAL A 206 8.57 4.55 6.64
CA VAL A 206 7.46 5.31 7.24
C VAL A 206 7.29 4.93 8.71
N ARG A 207 6.65 5.81 9.45
CA ARG A 207 6.29 5.65 10.86
C ARG A 207 4.79 5.83 11.06
N ASN A 208 4.29 5.39 12.21
CA ASN A 208 2.92 5.62 12.66
C ASN A 208 1.89 5.06 11.68
N LEU A 209 1.89 3.71 11.49
CA LEU A 209 1.00 3.03 10.56
C LEU A 209 0.49 1.71 11.16
N THR A 210 -0.74 1.35 10.86
CA THR A 210 -1.35 0.09 11.29
C THR A 210 -1.65 -0.83 10.12
N VAL A 211 -1.19 -2.09 10.19
CA VAL A 211 -1.56 -3.19 9.28
C VAL A 211 -2.40 -4.19 10.06
N SER A 212 -3.72 -4.27 9.82
CA SER A 212 -4.60 -5.06 10.66
C SER A 212 -5.69 -5.85 9.95
N GLY A 213 -5.94 -7.06 10.41
CA GLY A 213 -7.07 -7.87 9.93
C GLY A 213 -7.01 -8.23 8.44
N ASN A 214 -5.83 -8.19 7.82
CA ASN A 214 -5.66 -8.55 6.41
C ASN A 214 -5.47 -10.06 6.25
N HIS A 215 -5.81 -10.56 5.07
CA HIS A 215 -5.58 -11.94 4.65
C HIS A 215 -4.55 -11.96 3.52
N LEU A 216 -3.39 -12.51 3.78
CA LEU A 216 -2.25 -12.57 2.87
C LEU A 216 -1.89 -14.03 2.60
N THR A 217 -2.08 -14.50 1.37
CA THR A 217 -1.82 -15.90 0.99
C THR A 217 -1.36 -16.03 -0.46
N GLY A 218 -0.55 -17.04 -0.75
CA GLY A 218 -0.10 -17.31 -2.12
C GLY A 218 0.80 -16.24 -2.72
N ASN A 219 1.32 -15.30 -1.92
CA ASN A 219 2.36 -14.37 -2.33
C ASN A 219 3.76 -15.04 -2.17
N CYS A 220 4.82 -14.36 -2.55
CA CYS A 220 6.18 -14.80 -2.22
C CYS A 220 6.53 -14.39 -0.79
N GLY A 221 6.00 -13.26 -0.31
CA GLY A 221 6.08 -12.79 1.06
C GLY A 221 4.82 -12.08 1.53
N GLY A 222 4.55 -12.14 2.83
CA GLY A 222 3.38 -11.53 3.46
C GLY A 222 3.55 -10.03 3.71
N VAL A 223 4.18 -9.65 4.82
CA VAL A 223 4.38 -8.26 5.23
C VAL A 223 5.86 -7.94 5.34
N PHE A 224 6.30 -6.90 4.67
CA PHE A 224 7.67 -6.39 4.75
C PHE A 224 7.68 -4.98 5.34
N VAL A 225 8.43 -4.79 6.42
CA VAL A 225 8.79 -3.49 6.98
C VAL A 225 10.25 -3.24 6.66
N VAL A 226 10.51 -2.16 5.94
CA VAL A 226 11.84 -1.84 5.41
C VAL A 226 12.25 -0.44 5.82
N GLY A 227 13.24 -0.35 6.69
CA GLY A 227 13.95 0.88 7.00
C GLY A 227 15.32 0.93 6.34
N ASP A 228 15.95 2.05 6.46
CA ASP A 228 17.37 2.29 6.15
C ASP A 228 18.02 3.11 7.28
N GLU A 229 19.24 3.56 7.07
CA GLU A 229 20.00 4.35 8.05
C GLU A 229 19.56 5.82 8.18
N GLY A 230 18.59 6.25 7.38
CA GLY A 230 18.09 7.63 7.43
C GLY A 230 17.22 7.92 8.66
N GLU A 231 17.50 9.02 9.35
CA GLU A 231 16.72 9.44 10.51
C GLU A 231 15.54 10.35 10.12
N PRO A 232 14.38 10.22 10.81
CA PRO A 232 14.04 9.19 11.78
C PRO A 232 13.90 7.81 11.11
N GLY A 233 14.17 6.72 11.88
CA GLY A 233 14.06 5.35 11.41
C GLY A 233 12.63 4.92 11.07
N ALA A 234 12.48 3.88 10.26
CA ALA A 234 11.17 3.27 9.99
C ALA A 234 10.66 2.56 11.25
N GLY A 235 9.46 2.86 11.71
CA GLY A 235 9.00 2.28 12.96
C GLY A 235 7.67 2.82 13.47
N ASP A 236 7.43 2.66 14.79
CA ASP A 236 6.14 3.00 15.40
C ASP A 236 4.96 2.39 14.61
N LEU A 237 5.12 1.11 14.25
CA LEU A 237 4.13 0.39 13.47
C LEU A 237 3.39 -0.62 14.33
N THR A 238 2.15 -0.88 13.98
CA THR A 238 1.39 -1.98 14.58
C THR A 238 0.93 -2.96 13.49
N ILE A 239 1.41 -4.20 13.55
CA ILE A 239 1.00 -5.31 12.68
C ILE A 239 0.18 -6.28 13.51
N ARG A 240 -1.16 -6.29 13.37
CA ARG A 240 -2.03 -7.04 14.30
C ARG A 240 -3.21 -7.74 13.65
N GLY A 241 -3.55 -8.92 14.19
CA GLY A 241 -4.77 -9.63 13.80
C GLY A 241 -4.81 -10.07 12.34
N ASN A 242 -3.65 -10.15 11.66
CA ASN A 242 -3.59 -10.58 10.27
C ASN A 242 -3.53 -12.11 10.17
N ARG A 243 -4.04 -12.64 9.06
CA ARG A 243 -3.88 -14.04 8.64
C ARG A 243 -2.88 -14.08 7.50
N ILE A 244 -1.70 -14.65 7.75
CA ILE A 244 -0.56 -14.66 6.82
C ILE A 244 -0.17 -16.12 6.59
N HIS A 245 -0.73 -16.73 5.57
CA HIS A 245 -0.63 -18.17 5.38
C HIS A 245 -0.11 -18.51 3.98
N GLU A 246 0.79 -19.52 3.94
CA GLU A 246 1.18 -20.17 2.68
C GLU A 246 1.65 -19.18 1.59
N ASN A 247 2.45 -18.17 1.96
CA ASN A 247 3.04 -17.25 0.99
C ASN A 247 4.26 -17.91 0.32
N ASN A 248 4.03 -19.02 -0.36
CA ASN A 248 5.06 -19.95 -0.85
C ASN A 248 5.35 -19.81 -2.36
N LYS A 249 4.75 -18.84 -3.04
CA LYS A 249 5.12 -18.51 -4.41
C LYS A 249 6.60 -18.15 -4.46
N PHE A 250 7.31 -18.64 -5.47
CA PHE A 250 8.72 -18.29 -5.70
C PHE A 250 8.81 -17.03 -6.56
N CYS A 251 9.57 -16.07 -6.09
CA CYS A 251 9.90 -14.84 -6.81
C CYS A 251 11.42 -14.68 -6.91
N LYS A 252 11.92 -14.69 -8.15
CA LYS A 252 13.35 -14.48 -8.39
C LYS A 252 13.81 -13.13 -7.86
N GLY A 253 15.03 -13.11 -7.32
CA GLY A 253 15.70 -11.89 -6.85
C GLY A 253 15.95 -10.88 -7.97
N ASN A 254 16.20 -9.67 -7.57
CA ASN A 254 16.60 -8.58 -8.44
C ASN A 254 17.79 -7.82 -7.82
N SER A 255 18.18 -6.69 -8.38
CA SER A 255 19.31 -5.89 -7.86
C SER A 255 19.15 -5.36 -6.43
N ARG A 256 17.94 -5.42 -5.86
CA ARG A 256 17.61 -4.86 -4.54
C ARG A 256 17.23 -5.91 -3.51
N LEU A 257 16.67 -7.02 -3.94
CA LEU A 257 16.17 -8.07 -3.07
C LEU A 257 16.65 -9.43 -3.55
N PRO A 258 16.99 -10.35 -2.63
CA PRO A 258 17.27 -11.76 -2.97
C PRO A 258 15.99 -12.44 -3.49
N ASP A 259 16.11 -13.73 -3.81
CA ASP A 259 14.94 -14.58 -4.02
C ASP A 259 14.01 -14.51 -2.81
N ILE A 260 12.71 -14.48 -3.06
CA ILE A 260 11.68 -14.43 -2.01
C ILE A 260 10.77 -15.63 -2.15
N GLN A 261 10.61 -16.39 -1.08
CA GLN A 261 9.67 -17.50 -1.00
C GLN A 261 9.36 -17.81 0.46
N GLY A 262 8.11 -18.12 0.78
CA GLY A 262 7.75 -18.64 2.08
C GLY A 262 7.98 -17.65 3.22
N VAL A 263 7.62 -16.39 3.03
CA VAL A 263 7.86 -15.34 4.03
C VAL A 263 6.55 -14.92 4.69
N GLY A 264 6.50 -14.94 5.99
CA GLY A 264 5.39 -14.39 6.77
C GLY A 264 5.54 -12.88 6.99
N VAL A 265 6.27 -12.46 8.01
CA VAL A 265 6.57 -11.06 8.33
C VAL A 265 8.07 -10.86 8.41
N VAL A 266 8.58 -9.84 7.75
CA VAL A 266 9.99 -9.41 7.86
C VAL A 266 10.06 -7.98 8.38
N LEU A 267 10.87 -7.78 9.41
CA LEU A 267 11.32 -6.48 9.88
C LEU A 267 12.81 -6.34 9.52
N THR A 268 13.17 -5.28 8.82
CA THR A 268 14.57 -4.98 8.48
C THR A 268 14.82 -3.48 8.63
N GLY A 269 15.68 -3.09 9.56
CA GLY A 269 15.88 -1.70 9.94
C GLY A 269 14.61 -1.05 10.50
N ALA A 270 13.85 -1.79 11.31
CA ALA A 270 12.61 -1.31 11.93
C ALA A 270 12.81 -1.07 13.43
N GLU A 271 12.21 -0.02 13.94
CA GLU A 271 12.24 0.32 15.37
C GLU A 271 10.83 0.44 15.95
N GLU A 272 10.68 0.23 17.26
CA GLU A 272 9.43 0.46 18.00
C GLU A 272 8.19 -0.18 17.34
N THR A 273 8.37 -1.28 16.61
CA THR A 273 7.29 -1.95 15.87
C THR A 273 6.68 -3.08 16.68
N ILE A 274 5.35 -3.10 16.78
CA ILE A 274 4.60 -4.12 17.50
C ILE A 274 3.98 -5.10 16.49
N VAL A 275 4.37 -6.37 16.57
CA VAL A 275 3.76 -7.48 15.80
C VAL A 275 2.99 -8.36 16.78
N ARG A 276 1.64 -8.27 16.76
CA ARG A 276 0.84 -8.96 17.77
C ARG A 276 -0.44 -9.61 17.27
N SER A 277 -0.82 -10.68 17.94
CA SER A 277 -2.10 -11.36 17.71
C SER A 277 -2.33 -11.77 16.25
N ASN A 278 -1.27 -12.07 15.51
CA ASN A 278 -1.37 -12.55 14.13
C ASN A 278 -1.41 -14.08 14.09
N SER A 279 -2.06 -14.64 13.07
CA SER A 279 -1.96 -16.05 12.70
C SER A 279 -1.06 -16.18 11.48
N ILE A 280 0.11 -16.80 11.66
CA ILE A 280 1.16 -16.90 10.64
C ILE A 280 1.54 -18.36 10.49
N ARG A 281 1.15 -18.98 9.34
CA ARG A 281 1.28 -20.43 9.20
C ARG A 281 1.69 -20.87 7.81
N GLY A 282 2.47 -21.96 7.77
CA GLY A 282 2.77 -22.67 6.53
C GLY A 282 3.53 -21.82 5.50
N ASN A 283 4.22 -20.76 5.93
CA ASN A 283 5.12 -20.01 5.07
C ASN A 283 6.44 -20.77 4.97
N VAL A 284 6.65 -21.42 3.85
CA VAL A 284 7.76 -22.37 3.66
C VAL A 284 8.58 -21.99 2.44
N GLY A 285 9.88 -21.82 2.64
CA GLY A 285 10.81 -21.49 1.57
C GLY A 285 12.26 -21.74 1.96
N SER A 286 13.16 -21.53 1.02
CA SER A 286 14.60 -21.64 1.21
C SER A 286 15.35 -20.33 0.94
N SER A 287 14.61 -19.23 0.74
CA SER A 287 15.23 -17.91 0.55
C SER A 287 15.76 -17.35 1.89
N PRO A 288 16.71 -16.43 1.87
CA PRO A 288 17.25 -15.83 3.10
C PRO A 288 16.19 -15.19 4.01
N LEU A 289 15.04 -14.84 3.45
CA LEU A 289 13.94 -14.17 4.15
C LEU A 289 12.82 -15.13 4.58
N SER A 290 12.94 -16.43 4.28
CA SER A 290 11.90 -17.43 4.57
C SER A 290 11.67 -17.61 6.06
N GLY A 291 10.44 -17.88 6.45
CA GLY A 291 10.02 -18.16 7.82
C GLY A 291 8.75 -17.41 8.26
N GLY A 292 8.37 -17.60 9.51
CA GLY A 292 7.17 -16.99 10.07
C GLY A 292 7.33 -15.49 10.36
N ILE A 293 8.02 -15.12 11.43
CA ILE A 293 8.38 -13.72 11.74
C ILE A 293 9.90 -13.64 11.83
N LEU A 294 10.49 -12.77 11.03
CA LEU A 294 11.92 -12.61 10.92
C LEU A 294 12.35 -11.16 11.17
N LEU A 295 13.18 -10.95 12.20
CA LEU A 295 13.99 -9.75 12.33
C LEU A 295 15.25 -9.99 11.50
N PHE A 296 15.29 -9.43 10.30
CA PHE A 296 16.37 -9.67 9.34
C PHE A 296 17.43 -8.58 9.45
N LYS A 297 18.70 -8.98 9.33
CA LYS A 297 19.80 -8.01 9.24
C LYS A 297 19.60 -7.15 7.99
N SER A 298 19.67 -5.84 8.16
CA SER A 298 19.55 -4.92 7.03
C SER A 298 20.70 -5.08 6.03
N PHE A 299 20.40 -4.88 4.74
CA PHE A 299 21.42 -4.82 3.69
C PHE A 299 22.18 -3.48 3.68
N VAL A 300 21.66 -2.48 4.37
CA VAL A 300 22.20 -1.11 4.42
C VAL A 300 22.67 -0.70 5.81
N GLY A 301 22.79 -1.65 6.74
CA GLY A 301 23.35 -1.40 8.08
C GLY A 301 22.35 -0.93 9.14
N ALA A 302 21.11 -0.60 8.77
CA ALA A 302 20.08 -0.22 9.75
C ALA A 302 19.75 -1.40 10.70
N THR A 303 19.52 -1.12 11.97
CA THR A 303 19.27 -2.15 12.99
C THR A 303 17.77 -2.28 13.30
N ASN A 304 17.36 -3.47 13.73
CA ASN A 304 16.04 -3.68 14.32
C ASN A 304 16.11 -3.39 15.82
N THR A 305 15.41 -2.37 16.31
CA THR A 305 15.56 -1.90 17.68
C THR A 305 14.21 -1.74 18.37
N ASP A 306 14.13 -2.17 19.63
CA ASP A 306 12.94 -2.02 20.49
C ASP A 306 11.62 -2.55 19.91
N ASN A 307 11.68 -3.55 19.03
CA ASN A 307 10.47 -4.17 18.47
C ASN A 307 9.88 -5.19 19.46
N VAL A 308 8.56 -5.30 19.48
CA VAL A 308 7.82 -6.23 20.32
C VAL A 308 7.04 -7.23 19.47
N ILE A 309 7.37 -8.50 19.59
CA ILE A 309 6.70 -9.61 18.91
C ILE A 309 5.95 -10.40 19.96
N GLU A 310 4.60 -10.24 20.04
CA GLU A 310 3.82 -10.76 21.15
C GLU A 310 2.51 -11.42 20.75
N ASP A 311 2.07 -12.41 21.52
CA ASP A 311 0.77 -13.05 21.42
C ASP A 311 0.43 -13.58 20.00
N ASN A 312 1.43 -13.89 19.18
CA ASN A 312 1.21 -14.43 17.84
C ASN A 312 1.07 -15.96 17.89
N VAL A 313 0.31 -16.51 16.96
CA VAL A 313 0.30 -17.94 16.64
C VAL A 313 1.10 -18.15 15.37
N VAL A 314 2.32 -18.64 15.51
CA VAL A 314 3.29 -18.78 14.42
C VAL A 314 3.69 -20.25 14.33
N ARG A 315 3.19 -20.99 13.33
CA ARG A 315 3.38 -22.43 13.24
C ARG A 315 3.58 -22.92 11.81
N ASP A 316 4.25 -24.04 11.71
CA ASP A 316 4.47 -24.73 10.44
C ASP A 316 5.25 -23.89 9.42
N ASN A 317 5.99 -22.86 9.85
CA ASN A 317 6.81 -22.05 8.97
C ASN A 317 8.24 -22.61 8.89
N ARG A 318 8.88 -22.47 7.75
CA ARG A 318 10.25 -22.96 7.56
C ARG A 318 11.14 -21.92 6.89
N PRO A 319 12.41 -21.77 7.33
CA PRO A 319 13.16 -22.66 8.23
C PRO A 319 12.80 -22.53 9.71
N ALA A 320 12.18 -21.43 10.17
CA ALA A 320 11.77 -21.25 11.56
C ALA A 320 10.47 -20.45 11.67
N ASP A 321 9.75 -20.64 12.78
CA ASP A 321 8.58 -19.83 13.08
C ASP A 321 8.98 -18.42 13.50
N LEU A 322 9.95 -18.29 14.39
CA LEU A 322 10.54 -17.03 14.79
C LEU A 322 12.04 -17.01 14.50
N ALA A 323 12.54 -15.92 13.95
CA ALA A 323 13.98 -15.76 13.79
C ALA A 323 14.42 -14.32 14.09
N ASN A 324 15.53 -14.20 14.83
CA ASN A 324 16.19 -12.93 15.07
C ASN A 324 17.63 -12.99 14.54
N GLN A 325 17.83 -12.49 13.36
CA GLN A 325 19.13 -12.32 12.71
C GLN A 325 19.60 -10.86 12.79
N GLY A 326 18.81 -10.02 13.47
CA GLY A 326 19.08 -8.60 13.58
C GLY A 326 20.29 -8.31 14.46
N THR A 327 20.89 -7.17 14.23
CA THR A 327 22.04 -6.64 14.96
C THR A 327 21.65 -5.59 16.01
N GLY A 328 20.36 -5.25 16.11
CA GLY A 328 19.85 -4.26 17.06
C GLY A 328 19.54 -4.83 18.44
N SER A 329 19.15 -3.97 19.34
CA SER A 329 18.89 -4.26 20.75
C SER A 329 17.43 -3.99 21.13
N GLY A 330 17.04 -4.38 22.34
CA GLY A 330 15.71 -4.08 22.90
C GLY A 330 14.54 -4.88 22.29
N ASN A 331 14.78 -5.75 21.31
CA ASN A 331 13.74 -6.56 20.71
C ASN A 331 13.24 -7.63 21.69
N ARG A 332 11.94 -7.77 21.84
CA ARG A 332 11.30 -8.68 22.78
C ARG A 332 10.34 -9.63 22.08
N PHE A 333 10.39 -10.90 22.48
CA PHE A 333 9.50 -11.97 22.02
C PHE A 333 8.72 -12.47 23.23
N LEU A 334 7.40 -12.27 23.26
CA LEU A 334 6.58 -12.50 24.43
C LEU A 334 5.32 -13.32 24.08
N ASN A 335 5.07 -14.39 24.82
CA ASN A 335 3.82 -15.17 24.73
C ASN A 335 3.48 -15.66 23.31
N ASN A 336 4.45 -15.83 22.42
CA ASN A 336 4.16 -16.36 21.09
C ASN A 336 3.96 -17.88 21.17
N ARG A 337 2.97 -18.38 20.44
CA ARG A 337 2.75 -19.84 20.31
C ARG A 337 3.43 -20.30 19.02
N CYS A 338 4.63 -20.81 19.13
CA CYS A 338 5.45 -21.32 18.04
C CYS A 338 6.12 -22.63 18.42
N ASP A 339 6.65 -23.33 17.43
CA ASP A 339 7.32 -24.62 17.63
C ASP A 339 8.84 -24.49 17.44
N THR A 340 9.29 -23.54 16.65
CA THR A 340 10.72 -23.36 16.32
C THR A 340 11.16 -21.90 16.39
N SER A 341 12.35 -21.64 16.93
CA SER A 341 12.95 -20.31 16.90
C SER A 341 14.48 -20.34 16.72
N VAL A 342 15.03 -19.28 16.12
CA VAL A 342 16.46 -19.06 15.91
C VAL A 342 16.83 -17.63 16.37
N PRO A 343 17.56 -17.47 17.50
CA PRO A 343 18.01 -18.52 18.44
C PRO A 343 16.84 -19.20 19.14
N THR A 344 17.12 -20.35 19.79
CA THR A 344 16.11 -21.05 20.59
C THR A 344 15.67 -20.23 21.78
N GLY A 345 14.41 -20.43 22.24
CA GLY A 345 13.87 -19.80 23.44
C GLY A 345 13.06 -18.54 23.22
N MET A 346 12.66 -18.24 21.97
CA MET A 346 11.76 -17.12 21.67
C MET A 346 10.27 -17.53 21.55
N CYS A 347 10.00 -18.84 21.63
CA CYS A 347 8.65 -19.39 21.67
C CYS A 347 8.04 -19.37 23.09
#